data_e08a10f251d3235be1e4c66025d57135
#
_entry.id   e08a10f251d3235be1e4c66025d57135
#
_cell.length_a   1.000
_cell.length_b   1.000
_cell.length_c   1.000
_cell.angle_alpha   90.00
_cell.angle_beta   90.00
_cell.angle_gamma   90.00
#
_symmetry.space_group_name_H-M   'P 1'
#
loop_
_entity.id
_entity.type
_entity.pdbx_description
1 polymer ?
#
loop_
_entity_poly.entity_id
_entity_poly.type
_entity_poly.pdbx_seq_one_letter_code
_entity_poly.pdbx_strand_id
1 'polypeptide(L)'
;TIPEAKVIFDENVTSILLNKLSSGELDVLLISDMEKNSAFTSIDLFEEPFWVAFKRGNQLEHLNSVQPKDLASQNVLLLNKTHCLRSQISNLISQQDESDLNTIASSLETLINLVAAGEGCTLVPALALQSAWTTDMGILVRKLDDQSANRKIRLVFRKNFTRTKQVHELAKMIGYQSPNTVKILMKN
;
A
#
# COMPACT_ATOMS: atom_id res chain seq x y z
N THR A 1 -21.25 13.63 7.74
CA THR A 1 -21.91 12.34 7.44
C THR A 1 -22.76 12.51 6.19
N ILE A 2 -22.72 11.56 5.28
CA ILE A 2 -23.65 11.45 4.13
C ILE A 2 -24.66 10.38 4.54
N PRO A 3 -25.74 10.72 5.27
CA PRO A 3 -26.55 9.76 6.02
C PRO A 3 -27.32 8.75 5.15
N GLU A 4 -27.45 9.01 3.85
CA GLU A 4 -28.25 8.21 2.92
C GLU A 4 -27.43 7.52 1.82
N ALA A 5 -26.10 7.64 1.85
CA ALA A 5 -25.25 7.02 0.84
C ALA A 5 -25.02 5.55 1.18
N LYS A 6 -25.52 4.65 0.35
CA LYS A 6 -25.12 3.24 0.38
C LYS A 6 -23.76 3.08 -0.30
N VAL A 7 -22.74 2.67 0.45
CA VAL A 7 -21.41 2.39 -0.08
C VAL A 7 -21.30 0.89 -0.36
N ILE A 8 -20.88 0.54 -1.58
CA ILE A 8 -20.60 -0.83 -2.01
C ILE A 8 -19.10 -0.88 -2.35
N PHE A 9 -18.40 -1.85 -1.77
CA PHE A 9 -16.98 -2.04 -2.00
C PHE A 9 -16.75 -3.15 -3.02
N ASP A 10 -15.79 -2.91 -3.94
CA ASP A 10 -15.27 -3.88 -4.87
C ASP A 10 -13.73 -3.84 -4.77
N GLU A 11 -13.11 -4.97 -4.51
CA GLU A 11 -11.66 -5.11 -4.42
C GLU A 11 -11.15 -5.93 -5.61
N ASN A 12 -10.22 -5.33 -6.37
CA ASN A 12 -9.65 -5.98 -7.53
C ASN A 12 -8.29 -5.34 -7.89
N VAL A 13 -7.60 -5.88 -8.90
CA VAL A 13 -6.38 -5.28 -9.44
C VAL A 13 -6.70 -3.95 -10.13
N THR A 14 -5.76 -3.00 -10.08
CA THR A 14 -5.95 -1.62 -10.54
C THR A 14 -6.47 -1.53 -11.98
N SER A 15 -6.00 -2.37 -12.90
CA SER A 15 -6.43 -2.35 -14.29
C SER A 15 -7.92 -2.68 -14.46
N ILE A 16 -8.43 -3.66 -13.72
CA ILE A 16 -9.85 -4.02 -13.72
C ILE A 16 -10.69 -2.89 -13.10
N LEU A 17 -10.24 -2.32 -11.98
CA LEU A 17 -10.93 -1.21 -11.34
C LEU A 17 -11.00 0.02 -12.24
N LEU A 18 -9.92 0.37 -12.95
CA LEU A 18 -9.91 1.48 -13.92
C LEU A 18 -10.89 1.25 -15.08
N ASN A 19 -11.01 0.02 -15.58
CA ASN A 19 -11.99 -0.32 -16.61
C ASN A 19 -13.43 -0.14 -16.08
N LYS A 20 -13.72 -0.63 -14.86
CA LYS A 20 -15.01 -0.45 -14.21
C LYS A 20 -15.33 1.02 -13.91
N LEU A 21 -14.30 1.82 -13.56
CA LEU A 21 -14.47 3.27 -13.42
C LEU A 21 -14.83 3.92 -14.75
N SER A 22 -14.15 3.54 -15.83
CA SER A 22 -14.40 4.06 -17.18
C SER A 22 -15.81 3.73 -17.68
N SER A 23 -16.28 2.49 -17.47
CA SER A 23 -17.62 2.03 -17.87
C SER A 23 -18.75 2.61 -17.03
N GLY A 24 -18.43 3.16 -15.85
CA GLY A 24 -19.43 3.69 -14.91
C GLY A 24 -20.00 2.67 -13.93
N GLU A 25 -19.46 1.45 -13.92
CA GLU A 25 -19.81 0.44 -12.92
C GLU A 25 -19.34 0.84 -11.52
N LEU A 26 -18.19 1.56 -11.44
CA LEU A 26 -17.69 2.17 -10.20
C LEU A 26 -17.74 3.69 -10.31
N ASP A 27 -18.03 4.33 -9.21
CA ASP A 27 -18.08 5.78 -9.09
C ASP A 27 -16.73 6.38 -8.74
N VAL A 28 -16.00 5.75 -7.82
CA VAL A 28 -14.74 6.24 -7.24
C VAL A 28 -13.81 5.07 -6.96
N LEU A 29 -12.52 5.26 -7.17
CA LEU A 29 -11.48 4.31 -6.77
C LEU A 29 -10.62 4.88 -5.64
N LEU A 30 -10.19 4.03 -4.73
CA LEU A 30 -9.12 4.32 -3.78
C LEU A 30 -7.90 3.51 -4.20
N ILE A 31 -6.87 4.18 -4.74
CA ILE A 31 -5.69 3.51 -5.32
C ILE A 31 -4.40 4.25 -4.98
N SER A 32 -3.27 3.53 -5.03
CA SER A 32 -1.96 4.11 -4.75
C SER A 32 -1.22 4.59 -6.01
N ASP A 33 -1.49 3.99 -7.15
CA ASP A 33 -0.75 4.29 -8.37
C ASP A 33 -1.68 4.37 -9.57
N MET A 34 -1.43 5.35 -10.42
CA MET A 34 -2.17 5.55 -11.67
C MET A 34 -1.30 6.35 -12.63
N GLU A 35 -1.14 5.86 -13.83
CA GLU A 35 -0.62 6.67 -14.93
C GLU A 35 -1.53 7.86 -15.20
N LYS A 36 -0.95 8.98 -15.62
CA LYS A 36 -1.73 10.17 -15.96
C LYS A 36 -2.70 9.85 -17.09
N ASN A 37 -3.99 9.97 -16.81
CA ASN A 37 -5.06 9.75 -17.78
C ASN A 37 -6.00 10.96 -17.76
N SER A 38 -6.18 11.59 -18.92
CA SER A 38 -7.02 12.81 -19.06
C SER A 38 -8.52 12.57 -18.82
N ALA A 39 -8.98 11.32 -18.82
CA ALA A 39 -10.37 10.97 -18.54
C ALA A 39 -10.71 11.00 -17.05
N PHE A 40 -9.70 10.98 -16.18
CA PHE A 40 -9.87 10.91 -14.74
C PHE A 40 -9.39 12.18 -14.03
N THR A 41 -9.96 12.40 -12.87
CA THR A 41 -9.53 13.40 -11.88
C THR A 41 -9.17 12.67 -10.59
N SER A 42 -8.17 13.15 -9.86
CA SER A 42 -7.77 12.55 -8.59
C SER A 42 -7.66 13.58 -7.47
N ILE A 43 -7.91 13.12 -6.25
CA ILE A 43 -7.67 13.84 -5.00
C ILE A 43 -6.62 13.04 -4.24
N ASP A 44 -5.44 13.62 -4.03
CA ASP A 44 -4.40 13.04 -3.18
C ASP A 44 -4.85 13.11 -1.72
N LEU A 45 -4.94 11.96 -1.04
CA LEU A 45 -5.41 11.87 0.34
C LEU A 45 -4.25 11.95 1.32
N PHE A 46 -3.33 11.00 1.23
CA PHE A 46 -2.17 10.90 2.13
C PHE A 46 -1.00 10.16 1.49
N GLU A 47 0.17 10.36 2.07
CA GLU A 47 1.37 9.53 1.85
C GLU A 47 1.44 8.47 2.93
N GLU A 48 1.62 7.22 2.52
CA GLU A 48 1.73 6.05 3.36
C GLU A 48 3.15 5.48 3.27
N PRO A 49 3.93 5.47 4.37
CA PRO A 49 5.27 4.92 4.37
C PRO A 49 5.27 3.39 4.35
N PHE A 50 6.36 2.81 3.85
CA PHE A 50 6.65 1.39 3.97
C PHE A 50 7.43 1.08 5.24
N TRP A 51 7.11 -0.08 5.79
CA TRP A 51 7.80 -0.68 6.94
C TRP A 51 8.34 -2.04 6.54
N VAL A 52 9.45 -2.43 7.13
CA VAL A 52 10.02 -3.76 6.95
C VAL A 52 9.50 -4.67 8.05
N ALA A 53 8.87 -5.78 7.64
CA ALA A 53 8.37 -6.82 8.53
C ALA A 53 9.31 -8.04 8.46
N PHE A 54 9.71 -8.56 9.60
CA PHE A 54 10.61 -9.71 9.72
C PHE A 54 10.34 -10.48 11.02
N LYS A 55 10.75 -11.74 11.08
CA LYS A 55 10.62 -12.56 12.27
C LYS A 55 11.61 -12.14 13.36
N ARG A 56 11.20 -12.23 14.61
CA ARG A 56 12.11 -12.09 15.77
C ARG A 56 13.33 -13.03 15.62
N GLY A 57 14.51 -12.52 15.96
CA GLY A 57 15.79 -13.20 15.73
C GLY A 57 16.44 -12.93 14.37
N ASN A 58 15.79 -12.16 13.47
CA ASN A 58 16.43 -11.67 12.27
C ASN A 58 17.47 -10.60 12.59
N GLN A 59 18.53 -10.47 11.78
CA GLN A 59 19.60 -9.48 11.96
C GLN A 59 19.09 -8.03 12.02
N LEU A 60 17.97 -7.74 11.34
CA LEU A 60 17.33 -6.42 11.34
C LEU A 60 16.76 -6.03 12.73
N GLU A 61 16.62 -6.97 13.66
CA GLU A 61 16.09 -6.70 15.00
C GLU A 61 16.94 -5.69 15.77
N HIS A 62 18.26 -5.69 15.54
CA HIS A 62 19.21 -4.80 16.23
C HIS A 62 19.18 -3.35 15.69
N LEU A 63 18.46 -3.10 14.59
CA LEU A 63 18.37 -1.78 13.97
C LEU A 63 17.16 -1.01 14.54
N ASN A 64 17.32 0.29 14.74
CA ASN A 64 16.20 1.18 15.08
C ASN A 64 15.34 1.52 13.84
N SER A 65 15.98 1.64 12.67
CA SER A 65 15.36 1.79 11.35
C SER A 65 16.16 0.99 10.33
N VAL A 66 15.52 0.58 9.25
CA VAL A 66 16.14 -0.20 8.18
C VAL A 66 16.38 0.72 6.98
N GLN A 67 17.56 0.69 6.39
CA GLN A 67 17.86 1.36 5.13
C GLN A 67 17.77 0.36 3.96
N PRO A 68 17.52 0.79 2.71
CA PRO A 68 17.50 -0.11 1.56
C PRO A 68 18.70 -1.02 1.43
N LYS A 69 19.90 -0.51 1.73
CA LYS A 69 21.13 -1.29 1.73
C LYS A 69 21.15 -2.47 2.71
N ASP A 70 20.45 -2.36 3.85
CA ASP A 70 20.38 -3.40 4.85
C ASP A 70 19.51 -4.60 4.37
N LEU A 71 18.70 -4.37 3.34
CA LEU A 71 17.88 -5.40 2.70
C LEU A 71 18.66 -6.20 1.66
N ALA A 72 19.81 -5.71 1.17
CA ALA A 72 20.60 -6.36 0.12
C ALA A 72 21.07 -7.78 0.51
N SER A 73 21.30 -8.03 1.80
CA SER A 73 21.68 -9.35 2.32
C SER A 73 20.52 -10.19 2.84
N GLN A 74 19.29 -9.70 2.71
CA GLN A 74 18.07 -10.35 3.21
C GLN A 74 17.33 -11.05 2.08
N ASN A 75 16.66 -12.17 2.40
CA ASN A 75 15.68 -12.78 1.51
C ASN A 75 14.40 -11.93 1.55
N VAL A 76 14.22 -11.02 0.58
CA VAL A 76 13.04 -10.16 0.51
C VAL A 76 11.92 -10.88 -0.25
N LEU A 77 10.85 -11.19 0.46
CA LEU A 77 9.66 -11.86 -0.07
C LEU A 77 8.75 -10.84 -0.75
N LEU A 78 8.24 -11.16 -1.93
CA LEU A 78 7.39 -10.27 -2.73
C LEU A 78 6.05 -10.89 -3.10
N LEU A 79 5.08 -10.04 -3.34
CA LEU A 79 3.82 -10.39 -3.99
C LEU A 79 4.04 -10.71 -5.48
N ASN A 80 3.09 -11.40 -6.11
CA ASN A 80 3.13 -11.66 -7.54
C ASN A 80 3.04 -10.35 -8.37
N LYS A 81 3.40 -10.42 -9.67
CA LYS A 81 3.52 -9.24 -10.56
C LYS A 81 2.21 -8.48 -10.81
N THR A 82 1.06 -9.05 -10.48
CA THR A 82 -0.24 -8.38 -10.66
C THR A 82 -0.56 -7.36 -9.58
N HIS A 83 0.17 -7.38 -8.46
CA HIS A 83 -0.01 -6.44 -7.37
C HIS A 83 0.86 -5.19 -7.56
N CYS A 84 0.23 -4.00 -7.53
CA CYS A 84 0.94 -2.71 -7.61
C CYS A 84 2.00 -2.55 -6.50
N LEU A 85 1.78 -3.17 -5.35
CA LEU A 85 2.72 -3.17 -4.23
C LEU A 85 4.08 -3.79 -4.62
N ARG A 86 4.09 -4.82 -5.48
CA ARG A 86 5.35 -5.43 -5.94
C ARG A 86 6.24 -4.44 -6.67
N SER A 87 5.72 -3.72 -7.67
CA SER A 87 6.50 -2.76 -8.44
C SER A 87 7.05 -1.63 -7.56
N GLN A 88 6.26 -1.17 -6.59
CA GLN A 88 6.66 -0.16 -5.63
C GLN A 88 7.83 -0.66 -4.76
N ILE A 89 7.76 -1.89 -4.26
CA ILE A 89 8.84 -2.51 -3.46
C ILE A 89 10.07 -2.77 -4.31
N SER A 90 9.93 -3.35 -5.51
CA SER A 90 11.05 -3.63 -6.40
C SER A 90 11.88 -2.39 -6.72
N ASN A 91 11.22 -1.23 -6.90
CA ASN A 91 11.92 0.05 -7.12
C ASN A 91 12.75 0.50 -5.91
N LEU A 92 12.37 0.12 -4.68
CA LEU A 92 13.09 0.46 -3.45
C LEU A 92 14.30 -0.46 -3.20
N ILE A 93 14.25 -1.69 -3.70
CA ILE A 93 15.29 -2.72 -3.50
C ILE A 93 16.05 -3.05 -4.78
N SER A 94 16.09 -2.14 -5.74
CA SER A 94 16.64 -2.30 -7.10
C SER A 94 18.13 -2.74 -7.19
N GLN A 95 18.81 -2.96 -6.07
CA GLN A 95 20.15 -3.54 -6.01
C GLN A 95 20.15 -5.09 -5.94
N GLN A 96 18.98 -5.73 -5.87
CA GLN A 96 18.89 -7.19 -5.95
C GLN A 96 18.46 -7.58 -7.36
N ASP A 97 19.16 -8.57 -7.95
CA ASP A 97 18.76 -9.15 -9.21
C ASP A 97 17.34 -9.73 -9.08
N GLU A 98 16.45 -9.43 -10.03
CA GLU A 98 15.07 -9.99 -10.02
C GLU A 98 15.05 -11.53 -9.96
N SER A 99 16.14 -12.19 -10.37
CA SER A 99 16.32 -13.64 -10.29
C SER A 99 16.45 -14.16 -8.86
N ASP A 100 16.90 -13.35 -7.91
CA ASP A 100 17.09 -13.73 -6.51
C ASP A 100 15.83 -13.55 -5.66
N LEU A 101 14.80 -12.94 -6.22
CA LEU A 101 13.51 -12.71 -5.57
C LEU A 101 12.61 -13.95 -5.73
N ASN A 102 12.94 -15.03 -5.05
CA ASN A 102 12.42 -16.38 -5.31
C ASN A 102 11.04 -16.68 -4.75
N THR A 103 10.48 -15.88 -3.85
CA THR A 103 9.20 -16.20 -3.23
C THR A 103 8.11 -15.26 -3.71
N ILE A 104 7.10 -15.84 -4.36
CA ILE A 104 5.95 -15.10 -4.90
C ILE A 104 4.71 -15.54 -4.13
N ALA A 105 4.20 -14.64 -3.28
CA ALA A 105 2.93 -14.85 -2.61
C ALA A 105 1.78 -14.23 -3.41
N SER A 106 0.61 -14.87 -3.35
CA SER A 106 -0.61 -14.40 -4.02
C SER A 106 -1.37 -13.34 -3.21
N SER A 107 -1.12 -13.24 -1.91
CA SER A 107 -1.76 -12.28 -1.02
C SER A 107 -0.79 -11.76 0.05
N LEU A 108 -1.10 -10.61 0.63
CA LEU A 108 -0.33 -10.06 1.75
C LEU A 108 -0.37 -10.99 2.96
N GLU A 109 -1.49 -11.65 3.22
CA GLU A 109 -1.63 -12.59 4.32
C GLU A 109 -0.68 -13.78 4.17
N THR A 110 -0.62 -14.39 2.98
CA THR A 110 0.34 -15.46 2.69
C THR A 110 1.79 -14.98 2.89
N LEU A 111 2.08 -13.76 2.43
CA LEU A 111 3.40 -13.15 2.56
C LEU A 111 3.81 -13.01 4.05
N ILE A 112 2.90 -12.55 4.88
CA ILE A 112 3.11 -12.39 6.32
C ILE A 112 3.28 -13.74 7.02
N ASN A 113 2.53 -14.77 6.62
CA ASN A 113 2.70 -16.12 7.14
C ASN A 113 4.10 -16.70 6.83
N LEU A 114 4.64 -16.41 5.64
CA LEU A 114 6.01 -16.80 5.28
C LEU A 114 7.05 -16.04 6.12
N VAL A 115 6.85 -14.75 6.38
CA VAL A 115 7.69 -13.97 7.30
C VAL A 115 7.64 -14.57 8.71
N ALA A 116 6.46 -14.93 9.21
CA ALA A 116 6.28 -15.58 10.52
C ALA A 116 6.97 -16.95 10.58
N ALA A 117 7.00 -17.68 9.47
CA ALA A 117 7.74 -18.94 9.36
C ALA A 117 9.26 -18.75 9.38
N GLY A 118 9.74 -17.51 9.12
CA GLY A 118 11.19 -17.19 9.09
C GLY A 118 11.83 -17.33 7.72
N GLU A 119 11.02 -17.39 6.65
CA GLU A 119 11.50 -17.54 5.28
C GLU A 119 12.20 -16.28 4.74
N GLY A 120 12.03 -15.13 5.41
CA GLY A 120 12.65 -13.87 5.02
C GLY A 120 11.99 -12.66 5.66
N CYS A 121 12.15 -11.51 5.00
CA CYS A 121 11.49 -10.26 5.37
C CYS A 121 10.66 -9.74 4.19
N THR A 122 9.78 -8.78 4.46
CA THR A 122 9.01 -8.11 3.41
C THR A 122 8.74 -6.65 3.75
N LEU A 123 8.33 -5.86 2.76
CA LEU A 123 7.88 -4.50 2.97
C LEU A 123 6.35 -4.47 3.01
N VAL A 124 5.83 -3.80 4.01
CA VAL A 124 4.39 -3.64 4.23
C VAL A 124 4.02 -2.17 4.33
N PRO A 125 2.89 -1.75 3.78
CA PRO A 125 2.41 -0.39 3.96
C PRO A 125 1.96 -0.17 5.41
N ALA A 126 2.10 1.05 5.92
CA ALA A 126 1.84 1.40 7.31
C ALA A 126 0.41 1.04 7.77
N LEU A 127 -0.58 1.15 6.90
CA LEU A 127 -1.98 0.81 7.25
C LEU A 127 -2.18 -0.69 7.48
N ALA A 128 -1.34 -1.54 6.91
CA ALA A 128 -1.39 -2.99 7.16
C ALA A 128 -0.93 -3.36 8.57
N LEU A 129 -0.13 -2.50 9.22
CA LEU A 129 0.41 -2.74 10.57
C LEU A 129 -0.65 -2.70 11.69
N GLN A 130 -1.86 -2.28 11.40
CA GLN A 130 -2.96 -2.24 12.38
C GLN A 130 -3.59 -3.63 12.61
N SER A 131 -3.17 -4.63 11.87
CA SER A 131 -3.68 -5.98 11.99
C SER A 131 -3.05 -6.71 13.18
N ALA A 132 -3.85 -7.44 13.96
CA ALA A 132 -3.41 -8.21 15.13
C ALA A 132 -2.35 -9.29 14.79
N TRP A 133 -2.25 -9.71 13.51
CA TRP A 133 -1.28 -10.71 13.06
C TRP A 133 0.19 -10.28 13.26
N THR A 134 0.48 -8.98 13.35
CA THR A 134 1.85 -8.51 13.60
C THR A 134 2.30 -8.77 15.04
N THR A 135 1.38 -8.80 16.01
CA THR A 135 1.70 -8.95 17.44
C THR A 135 1.79 -10.41 17.89
N ASP A 136 0.96 -11.30 17.34
CA ASP A 136 0.81 -12.67 17.83
C ASP A 136 1.73 -13.67 17.13
N MET A 137 2.27 -13.31 15.96
CA MET A 137 3.07 -14.21 15.13
C MET A 137 4.59 -14.07 15.33
N GLY A 138 5.05 -13.28 16.30
CA GLY A 138 6.47 -13.02 16.55
C GLY A 138 7.15 -12.20 15.46
N ILE A 139 6.35 -11.44 14.69
CA ILE A 139 6.85 -10.51 13.67
C ILE A 139 7.22 -9.20 14.34
N LEU A 140 8.37 -8.67 13.98
CA LEU A 140 8.81 -7.33 14.31
C LEU A 140 8.73 -6.45 13.08
N VAL A 141 8.55 -5.15 13.30
CA VAL A 141 8.53 -4.17 12.23
C VAL A 141 9.49 -3.02 12.52
N ARG A 142 10.12 -2.51 11.46
CA ARG A 142 10.97 -1.32 11.52
C ARG A 142 10.62 -0.40 10.36
N LYS A 143 10.70 0.90 10.60
CA LYS A 143 10.49 1.88 9.53
C LYS A 143 11.59 1.71 8.48
N LEU A 144 11.21 1.74 7.21
CA LEU A 144 12.18 1.86 6.12
C LEU A 144 12.59 3.35 6.00
N ASP A 145 13.86 3.62 6.28
CA ASP A 145 14.43 4.98 6.31
C ASP A 145 14.94 5.36 4.93
N ASP A 146 14.00 5.67 4.05
CA ASP A 146 14.23 6.18 2.71
C ASP A 146 13.10 7.14 2.34
N GLN A 147 13.45 8.30 1.78
CA GLN A 147 12.47 9.33 1.40
C GLN A 147 11.53 8.87 0.28
N SER A 148 11.98 7.95 -0.57
CA SER A 148 11.17 7.36 -1.64
C SER A 148 10.28 6.20 -1.17
N ALA A 149 10.50 5.70 0.05
CA ALA A 149 9.76 4.58 0.62
C ALA A 149 8.36 4.96 1.10
N ASN A 150 7.62 5.62 0.23
CA ASN A 150 6.24 6.04 0.47
C ASN A 150 5.40 5.77 -0.77
N ARG A 151 4.12 5.51 -0.57
CA ARG A 151 3.13 5.51 -1.65
C ARG A 151 2.07 6.56 -1.38
N LYS A 152 1.59 7.19 -2.45
CA LYS A 152 0.54 8.19 -2.38
C LYS A 152 -0.81 7.51 -2.60
N ILE A 153 -1.70 7.61 -1.63
CA ILE A 153 -3.06 7.11 -1.74
C ILE A 153 -3.97 8.25 -2.19
N ARG A 154 -4.82 7.96 -3.17
CA ARG A 154 -5.71 8.93 -3.79
C ARG A 154 -7.08 8.38 -4.10
N LEU A 155 -8.09 9.25 -4.11
CA LEU A 155 -9.37 8.99 -4.74
C LEU A 155 -9.30 9.37 -6.21
N VAL A 156 -9.78 8.49 -7.09
CA VAL A 156 -9.84 8.71 -8.54
C VAL A 156 -11.28 8.54 -9.01
N PHE A 157 -11.74 9.45 -9.86
CA PHE A 157 -13.10 9.45 -10.41
C PHE A 157 -13.11 10.02 -11.83
N ARG A 158 -14.17 9.78 -12.60
CA ARG A 158 -14.29 10.30 -13.96
C ARG A 158 -14.34 11.83 -13.95
N LYS A 159 -13.71 12.47 -14.92
CA LYS A 159 -13.66 13.95 -15.03
C LYS A 159 -15.07 14.57 -15.15
N ASN A 160 -16.00 13.87 -15.78
CA ASN A 160 -17.39 14.29 -15.96
C ASN A 160 -18.33 13.75 -14.87
N PHE A 161 -17.79 13.27 -13.75
CA PHE A 161 -18.61 12.74 -12.65
C PHE A 161 -19.42 13.85 -11.99
N THR A 162 -20.74 13.69 -11.93
CA THR A 162 -21.65 14.75 -11.49
C THR A 162 -21.69 14.95 -9.97
N ARG A 163 -21.38 13.89 -9.20
CA ARG A 163 -21.43 13.90 -7.73
C ARG A 163 -20.07 14.24 -7.09
N THR A 164 -19.37 15.24 -7.65
CA THR A 164 -18.00 15.62 -7.18
C THR A 164 -17.98 16.12 -5.75
N LYS A 165 -19.05 16.80 -5.29
CA LYS A 165 -19.17 17.26 -3.90
C LYS A 165 -19.12 16.08 -2.92
N GLN A 166 -19.81 14.98 -3.21
CA GLN A 166 -19.81 13.79 -2.38
C GLN A 166 -18.42 13.12 -2.35
N VAL A 167 -17.69 13.15 -3.48
CA VAL A 167 -16.31 12.65 -3.52
C VAL A 167 -15.39 13.48 -2.62
N HIS A 168 -15.52 14.82 -2.62
CA HIS A 168 -14.73 15.66 -1.73
C HIS A 168 -15.08 15.46 -0.25
N GLU A 169 -16.36 15.27 0.08
CA GLU A 169 -16.75 14.92 1.45
C GLU A 169 -16.21 13.54 1.88
N LEU A 170 -16.26 12.55 0.98
CA LEU A 170 -15.64 11.25 1.23
C LEU A 170 -14.12 11.39 1.46
N ALA A 171 -13.44 12.20 0.65
CA ALA A 171 -12.01 12.48 0.82
C ALA A 171 -11.72 13.05 2.21
N LYS A 172 -12.48 14.06 2.65
CA LYS A 172 -12.33 14.64 3.99
C LYS A 172 -12.56 13.62 5.09
N MET A 173 -13.60 12.78 4.97
CA MET A 173 -13.90 11.74 5.96
C MET A 173 -12.76 10.74 6.07
N ILE A 174 -12.20 10.27 4.94
CA ILE A 174 -11.05 9.37 4.93
C ILE A 174 -9.84 10.04 5.58
N GLY A 175 -9.55 11.30 5.23
CA GLY A 175 -8.44 12.05 5.83
C GLY A 175 -8.58 12.19 7.35
N TYR A 176 -9.79 12.49 7.84
CA TYR A 176 -10.08 12.62 9.26
C TYR A 176 -9.91 11.30 10.05
N GLN A 177 -10.23 10.17 9.43
CA GLN A 177 -10.14 8.85 10.03
C GLN A 177 -8.77 8.17 9.81
N SER A 178 -7.89 8.81 9.04
CA SER A 178 -6.56 8.26 8.77
C SER A 178 -5.69 8.31 10.03
N PRO A 179 -4.96 7.22 10.35
CA PRO A 179 -4.12 7.18 11.55
C PRO A 179 -2.87 8.07 11.38
N ASN A 180 -2.22 8.36 12.50
CA ASN A 180 -0.99 9.18 12.55
C ASN A 180 0.22 8.53 11.84
N THR A 181 0.09 7.29 11.40
CA THR A 181 1.12 6.57 10.64
C THR A 181 1.25 7.04 9.19
N VAL A 182 0.29 7.82 8.70
CA VAL A 182 0.30 8.39 7.35
C VAL A 182 0.37 9.92 7.39
N LYS A 183 0.89 10.53 6.34
CA LYS A 183 0.99 11.98 6.19
C LYS A 183 -0.14 12.49 5.30
N ILE A 184 -1.07 13.27 5.87
CA ILE A 184 -2.20 13.85 5.13
C ILE A 184 -1.69 14.87 4.10
N LEU A 185 -2.21 14.78 2.88
CA LEU A 185 -1.87 15.66 1.76
C LEU A 185 -2.98 16.65 1.42
N MET A 186 -4.20 16.40 1.85
CA MET A 186 -5.32 17.29 1.57
C MET A 186 -5.09 18.63 2.27
N LYS A 187 -5.19 19.70 1.50
CA LYS A 187 -5.25 21.07 2.07
C LYS A 187 -6.67 21.29 2.58
N ASN A 188 -6.78 21.80 3.80
CA ASN A 188 -8.03 22.30 4.37
C ASN A 188 -8.65 23.39 3.49
#